data_9b11ef598c5a8a4000b521921e2f628b
#
_entry.id   9b11ef598c5a8a4000b521921e2f628b
#
_cell.length_a   1.000
_cell.length_b   1.000
_cell.length_c   1.000
_cell.angle_alpha   90.00
_cell.angle_beta   90.00
_cell.angle_gamma   90.00
#
_symmetry.space_group_name_H-M   'P 1'
#
loop_
_entity.id
_entity.type
_entity.pdbx_description
1 polymer ?
#
loop_
_entity_poly.entity_id
_entity_poly.type
_entity_poly.pdbx_seq_one_letter_code
_entity_poly.pdbx_strand_id
1 'polypeptide(L)'
;MCIRDSGVAVGNPHCVLFTHEPPPAGAELAAWGRALGHHPAFPGGINVEFAQPISPTGLAVTVWERGSGATLACGTGACAVAAAAVLTGRCPRGAPILVQLPGGTLEVCVQRDDTVLLTGDAAATFSGTVLIQPCKAPRGVV
;
A
#
# COMPACT_ATOMS: atom_id res chain seq x y z
N MET A 1 -17.30 14.40 -6.68
CA MET A 1 -16.05 13.75 -6.23
C MET A 1 -15.33 13.28 -7.47
N CYS A 2 -14.22 13.92 -7.87
CA CYS A 2 -13.38 13.43 -8.98
C CYS A 2 -12.37 12.45 -8.41
N ILE A 3 -12.64 11.17 -8.56
CA ILE A 3 -11.69 10.10 -8.24
C ILE A 3 -10.92 9.82 -9.53
N ARG A 4 -9.60 9.92 -9.48
CA ARG A 4 -8.73 9.43 -10.56
C ARG A 4 -8.06 8.17 -10.04
N ASP A 5 -8.43 7.05 -10.64
CA ASP A 5 -7.99 5.72 -10.25
C ASP A 5 -6.69 5.37 -10.95
N SER A 6 -5.79 4.75 -10.24
CA SER A 6 -4.55 4.21 -10.80
C SER A 6 -4.36 2.76 -10.38
N GLY A 7 -4.25 1.86 -11.35
CA GLY A 7 -3.78 0.49 -11.12
C GLY A 7 -2.26 0.49 -11.07
N VAL A 8 -1.67 0.02 -9.98
CA VAL A 8 -0.22 -0.04 -9.79
C VAL A 8 0.19 -1.44 -9.34
N ALA A 9 1.28 -1.97 -9.89
CA ALA A 9 1.87 -3.23 -9.48
C ALA A 9 3.29 -3.01 -8.94
N VAL A 10 3.49 -3.30 -7.66
CA VAL A 10 4.80 -3.31 -6.99
C VAL A 10 5.07 -4.72 -6.42
N GLY A 11 4.96 -5.73 -7.31
CA GLY A 11 4.99 -7.15 -6.95
C GLY A 11 3.63 -7.75 -6.62
N ASN A 12 2.69 -6.94 -6.12
CA ASN A 12 1.28 -7.24 -5.90
C ASN A 12 0.40 -6.09 -6.45
N PRO A 13 -0.90 -6.34 -6.74
CA PRO A 13 -1.76 -5.34 -7.35
C PRO A 13 -2.34 -4.37 -6.32
N HIS A 14 -2.36 -3.08 -6.68
CA HIS A 14 -2.91 -1.99 -5.91
C HIS A 14 -3.86 -1.13 -6.75
N CYS A 15 -4.99 -0.73 -6.16
CA CYS A 15 -5.92 0.25 -6.69
C CYS A 15 -5.80 1.53 -5.86
N VAL A 16 -5.18 2.54 -6.42
CA VAL A 16 -4.94 3.82 -5.75
C VAL A 16 -5.99 4.83 -6.18
N LEU A 17 -6.74 5.35 -5.20
CA LEU A 17 -7.79 6.35 -5.39
C LEU A 17 -7.38 7.67 -4.74
N PHE A 18 -7.18 8.71 -5.56
CA PHE A 18 -6.89 10.03 -5.03
C PHE A 18 -8.15 10.79 -4.68
N THR A 19 -8.22 11.27 -3.43
CA THR A 19 -9.35 12.04 -2.88
C THR A 19 -8.94 13.48 -2.60
N HIS A 20 -9.91 14.40 -2.58
CA HIS A 20 -9.72 15.77 -2.10
C HIS A 20 -10.04 15.89 -0.60
N GLU A 21 -10.93 15.01 -0.11
CA GLU A 21 -11.30 14.88 1.29
C GLU A 21 -10.34 13.92 2.02
N PRO A 22 -10.29 13.96 3.35
CA PRO A 22 -9.54 12.99 4.14
C PRO A 22 -9.90 11.54 3.74
N PRO A 23 -8.93 10.63 3.72
CA PRO A 23 -9.18 9.24 3.37
C PRO A 23 -10.21 8.61 4.31
N PRO A 24 -11.11 7.72 3.79
CA PRO A 24 -12.13 7.09 4.60
C PRO A 24 -11.53 6.25 5.73
N ALA A 25 -12.25 6.13 6.85
CA ALA A 25 -11.82 5.34 8.00
C ALA A 25 -12.97 4.47 8.55
N GLY A 26 -12.64 3.52 9.42
CA GLY A 26 -13.65 2.70 10.11
C GLY A 26 -14.62 1.98 9.16
N ALA A 27 -15.91 2.17 9.39
CA ALA A 27 -16.96 1.49 8.61
C ALA A 27 -17.01 1.91 7.14
N GLU A 28 -16.67 3.16 6.85
CA GLU A 28 -16.62 3.67 5.48
C GLU A 28 -15.48 3.03 4.69
N LEU A 29 -14.27 2.98 5.26
CA LEU A 29 -13.12 2.27 4.66
C LEU A 29 -13.48 0.80 4.41
N ALA A 30 -14.14 0.15 5.37
CA ALA A 30 -14.54 -1.25 5.23
C ALA A 30 -15.58 -1.46 4.13
N ALA A 31 -16.52 -0.54 3.93
CA ALA A 31 -17.52 -0.62 2.87
C ALA A 31 -16.89 -0.47 1.48
N TRP A 32 -16.13 0.60 1.26
CA TRP A 32 -15.45 0.86 -0.01
C TRP A 32 -14.37 -0.18 -0.30
N GLY A 33 -13.56 -0.55 0.70
CA GLY A 33 -12.48 -1.52 0.55
C GLY A 33 -12.98 -2.90 0.13
N ARG A 34 -14.10 -3.37 0.72
CA ARG A 34 -14.74 -4.63 0.29
C ARG A 34 -15.28 -4.54 -1.13
N ALA A 35 -15.99 -3.46 -1.45
CA ALA A 35 -16.62 -3.29 -2.76
C ALA A 35 -15.57 -3.25 -3.89
N LEU A 36 -14.48 -2.51 -3.70
CA LEU A 36 -13.42 -2.36 -4.68
C LEU A 36 -12.45 -3.56 -4.69
N GLY A 37 -12.08 -4.06 -3.50
CA GLY A 37 -11.14 -5.18 -3.37
C GLY A 37 -11.64 -6.49 -3.99
N HIS A 38 -12.96 -6.64 -4.14
CA HIS A 38 -13.60 -7.80 -4.79
C HIS A 38 -14.32 -7.42 -6.09
N HIS A 39 -14.05 -6.24 -6.65
CA HIS A 39 -14.71 -5.81 -7.87
C HIS A 39 -14.39 -6.76 -9.04
N PRO A 40 -15.35 -7.08 -9.93
CA PRO A 40 -15.14 -8.00 -11.06
C PRO A 40 -13.99 -7.63 -12.00
N ALA A 41 -13.61 -6.36 -12.06
CA ALA A 41 -12.43 -5.91 -12.80
C ALA A 41 -11.12 -6.47 -12.24
N PHE A 42 -11.11 -6.97 -11.00
CA PHE A 42 -9.95 -7.55 -10.32
C PHE A 42 -10.24 -8.98 -9.87
N PRO A 43 -10.27 -9.95 -10.78
CA PRO A 43 -10.72 -11.32 -10.48
C PRO A 43 -9.88 -12.04 -9.41
N GLY A 44 -8.62 -11.62 -9.21
CA GLY A 44 -7.74 -12.10 -8.14
C GLY A 44 -7.83 -11.30 -6.85
N GLY A 45 -8.72 -10.30 -6.78
CA GLY A 45 -8.75 -9.30 -5.72
C GLY A 45 -7.59 -8.32 -5.81
N ILE A 46 -7.72 -7.18 -5.12
CA ILE A 46 -6.74 -6.09 -5.16
C ILE A 46 -6.64 -5.41 -3.80
N ASN A 47 -5.47 -4.87 -3.44
CA ASN A 47 -5.33 -3.93 -2.34
C ASN A 47 -5.90 -2.57 -2.79
N VAL A 48 -6.53 -1.85 -1.87
CA VAL A 48 -7.15 -0.55 -2.18
C VAL A 48 -6.57 0.50 -1.25
N GLU A 49 -6.02 1.55 -1.84
CA GLU A 49 -5.45 2.69 -1.14
C GLU A 49 -6.26 3.95 -1.45
N PHE A 50 -6.73 4.63 -0.39
CA PHE A 50 -7.32 5.96 -0.48
C PHE A 50 -6.26 6.97 -0.08
N ALA A 51 -5.92 7.88 -0.98
CA ALA A 51 -4.80 8.80 -0.82
C ALA A 51 -5.24 10.25 -1.01
N GLN A 52 -4.93 11.11 -0.04
CA GLN A 52 -5.10 12.55 -0.14
C GLN A 52 -3.73 13.24 -0.22
N PRO A 53 -3.44 13.99 -1.29
CA PRO A 53 -2.30 14.90 -1.28
C PRO A 53 -2.52 16.01 -0.25
N ILE A 54 -1.63 16.09 0.74
CA ILE A 54 -1.68 17.09 1.83
C ILE A 54 -0.60 18.15 1.70
N SER A 55 0.43 17.89 0.89
CA SER A 55 1.49 18.83 0.52
C SER A 55 2.13 18.37 -0.79
N PRO A 56 3.04 19.15 -1.40
CA PRO A 56 3.78 18.72 -2.60
C PRO A 56 4.54 17.41 -2.45
N THR A 57 4.91 17.03 -1.23
CA THR A 57 5.65 15.79 -0.93
C THR A 57 5.00 15.01 0.22
N GLY A 58 3.71 15.20 0.48
CA GLY A 58 3.01 14.55 1.58
C GLY A 58 1.67 13.97 1.14
N LEU A 59 1.40 12.74 1.56
CA LEU A 59 0.18 11.99 1.24
C LEU A 59 -0.39 11.41 2.53
N ALA A 60 -1.67 11.65 2.83
CA ALA A 60 -2.41 10.93 3.86
C ALA A 60 -3.10 9.72 3.22
N VAL A 61 -2.95 8.54 3.82
CA VAL A 61 -3.37 7.28 3.19
C VAL A 61 -4.06 6.35 4.18
N THR A 62 -5.16 5.74 3.76
CA THR A 62 -5.73 4.55 4.41
C THR A 62 -5.76 3.38 3.44
N VAL A 63 -5.63 2.16 3.98
CA VAL A 63 -5.44 0.95 3.19
C VAL A 63 -6.48 -0.11 3.55
N TRP A 64 -6.98 -0.78 2.53
CA TRP A 64 -7.71 -2.03 2.62
C TRP A 64 -6.92 -3.12 1.91
N GLU A 65 -6.31 -4.04 2.67
CA GLU A 65 -5.50 -5.10 2.11
C GLU A 65 -6.35 -6.32 1.70
N ARG A 66 -6.00 -6.89 0.56
CA ARG A 66 -6.58 -8.13 0.07
C ARG A 66 -6.34 -9.27 1.06
N GLY A 67 -7.41 -9.81 1.63
CA GLY A 67 -7.37 -10.90 2.60
C GLY A 67 -7.23 -10.47 4.06
N SER A 68 -6.74 -9.27 4.36
CA SER A 68 -6.56 -8.78 5.75
C SER A 68 -7.55 -7.68 6.13
N GLY A 69 -8.13 -6.97 5.16
CA GLY A 69 -9.03 -5.84 5.43
C GLY A 69 -8.28 -4.56 5.76
N ALA A 70 -8.89 -3.72 6.61
CA ALA A 70 -8.25 -2.47 7.05
C ALA A 70 -7.03 -2.77 7.91
N THR A 71 -5.87 -2.21 7.53
CA THR A 71 -4.61 -2.35 8.26
C THR A 71 -4.05 -0.98 8.63
N LEU A 72 -3.15 -0.95 9.60
CA LEU A 72 -2.54 0.30 10.07
C LEU A 72 -1.45 0.82 9.14
N ALA A 73 -0.80 -0.07 8.39
CA ALA A 73 0.24 0.28 7.43
C ALA A 73 0.42 -0.85 6.40
N CYS A 74 0.77 -0.47 5.17
CA CYS A 74 1.14 -1.38 4.08
C CYS A 74 2.31 -0.77 3.32
N GLY A 75 3.49 -1.38 3.39
CA GLY A 75 4.70 -0.88 2.74
C GLY A 75 4.57 -0.82 1.21
N THR A 76 4.06 -1.91 0.58
CA THR A 76 3.82 -1.93 -0.87
C THR A 76 2.71 -0.98 -1.29
N GLY A 77 1.69 -0.78 -0.45
CA GLY A 77 0.64 0.22 -0.66
C GLY A 77 1.20 1.64 -0.64
N ALA A 78 2.09 1.96 0.31
CA ALA A 78 2.78 3.26 0.33
C ALA A 78 3.61 3.48 -0.94
N CYS A 79 4.35 2.46 -1.39
CA CYS A 79 5.10 2.51 -2.65
C CYS A 79 4.18 2.73 -3.86
N ALA A 80 3.06 2.02 -3.94
CA ALA A 80 2.11 2.15 -5.03
C ALA A 80 1.46 3.55 -5.08
N VAL A 81 1.09 4.10 -3.91
CA VAL A 81 0.54 5.45 -3.80
C VAL A 81 1.54 6.51 -4.23
N ALA A 82 2.80 6.41 -3.77
CA ALA A 82 3.86 7.34 -4.16
C ALA A 82 4.17 7.26 -5.66
N ALA A 83 4.25 6.04 -6.23
CA ALA A 83 4.44 5.85 -7.66
C ALA A 83 3.28 6.46 -8.48
N ALA A 84 2.03 6.19 -8.09
CA ALA A 84 0.86 6.80 -8.72
C ALA A 84 0.87 8.33 -8.62
N ALA A 85 1.25 8.89 -7.47
CA ALA A 85 1.33 10.33 -7.27
C ALA A 85 2.37 10.99 -8.17
N VAL A 86 3.54 10.36 -8.34
CA VAL A 86 4.59 10.84 -9.25
C VAL A 86 4.15 10.74 -10.71
N LEU A 87 3.61 9.60 -11.12
CA LEU A 87 3.18 9.36 -12.51
C LEU A 87 2.02 10.27 -12.94
N THR A 88 1.19 10.69 -11.98
CA THR A 88 0.06 11.61 -12.23
C THR A 88 0.39 13.08 -11.95
N GLY A 89 1.67 13.39 -11.66
CA GLY A 89 2.15 14.76 -11.47
C GLY A 89 1.72 15.42 -10.16
N ARG A 90 1.31 14.64 -9.16
CA ARG A 90 0.93 15.14 -7.83
C ARG A 90 2.11 15.33 -6.90
N CYS A 91 3.16 14.52 -7.08
CA CYS A 91 4.40 14.59 -6.31
C CYS A 91 5.61 14.63 -7.24
N PRO A 92 6.73 15.26 -6.84
CA PRO A 92 7.94 15.30 -7.64
C PRO A 92 8.65 13.94 -7.64
N ARG A 93 9.23 13.60 -8.79
CA ARG A 93 10.10 12.43 -8.92
C ARG A 93 11.49 12.71 -8.33
N GLY A 94 12.10 11.73 -7.69
CA GLY A 94 13.46 11.81 -7.13
C GLY A 94 13.53 12.57 -5.80
N ALA A 95 12.40 12.96 -5.23
CA ALA A 95 12.33 13.56 -3.90
C ALA A 95 11.66 12.61 -2.90
N PRO A 96 12.00 12.69 -1.60
CA PRO A 96 11.30 11.97 -0.55
C PRO A 96 9.83 12.40 -0.46
N ILE A 97 8.93 11.42 -0.46
CA ILE A 97 7.49 11.61 -0.29
C ILE A 97 7.09 10.97 1.04
N LEU A 98 6.50 11.76 1.92
CA LEU A 98 6.01 11.29 3.22
C LEU A 98 4.61 10.72 3.07
N VAL A 99 4.45 9.42 3.31
CA VAL A 99 3.19 8.69 3.28
C VAL A 99 2.72 8.47 4.71
N GLN A 100 1.73 9.25 5.14
CA GLN A 100 1.13 9.18 6.47
C GLN A 100 0.05 8.11 6.48
N LEU A 101 0.26 7.08 7.26
CA LEU A 101 -0.65 5.95 7.48
C LEU A 101 -1.12 5.95 8.95
N PRO A 102 -2.24 5.30 9.29
CA PRO A 102 -2.69 5.20 10.68
C PRO A 102 -1.65 4.63 11.65
N GLY A 103 -0.76 3.75 11.18
CA GLY A 103 0.32 3.15 11.98
C GLY A 103 1.62 3.94 12.04
N GLY A 104 1.74 5.04 11.29
CA GLY A 104 2.95 5.87 11.24
C GLY A 104 3.27 6.39 9.85
N THR A 105 4.36 7.14 9.74
CA THR A 105 4.79 7.73 8.47
C THR A 105 5.91 6.90 7.85
N LEU A 106 5.76 6.61 6.57
CA LEU A 106 6.80 6.01 5.74
C LEU A 106 7.34 7.06 4.76
N GLU A 107 8.62 6.99 4.43
CA GLU A 107 9.21 7.79 3.38
C GLU A 107 9.40 6.94 2.13
N VAL A 108 8.93 7.43 1.00
CA VAL A 108 9.06 6.75 -0.30
C VAL A 108 9.71 7.68 -1.31
N CYS A 109 10.70 7.19 -2.05
CA CYS A 109 11.32 7.94 -3.14
C CYS A 109 11.20 7.13 -4.44
N VAL A 110 10.55 7.71 -5.45
CA VAL A 110 10.46 7.14 -6.80
C VAL A 110 11.59 7.72 -7.64
N GLN A 111 12.57 6.92 -7.98
CA GLN A 111 13.77 7.33 -8.70
C GLN A 111 13.51 7.51 -10.20
N ARG A 112 14.52 8.01 -10.93
CA ARG A 112 14.42 8.28 -12.38
C ARG A 112 14.33 7.01 -13.22
N ASP A 113 14.88 5.91 -12.73
CA ASP A 113 14.85 4.58 -13.34
C ASP A 113 13.64 3.73 -12.92
N ASP A 114 12.64 4.37 -12.28
CA ASP A 114 11.46 3.76 -11.72
C ASP A 114 11.70 2.84 -10.50
N THR A 115 12.93 2.78 -9.98
CA THR A 115 13.18 2.16 -8.67
C THR A 115 12.45 2.90 -7.57
N VAL A 116 11.78 2.17 -6.70
CA VAL A 116 11.07 2.74 -5.55
C VAL A 116 11.81 2.35 -4.27
N LEU A 117 12.30 3.35 -3.55
CA LEU A 117 12.94 3.18 -2.25
C LEU A 117 11.92 3.45 -1.15
N LEU A 118 11.84 2.55 -0.17
CA LEU A 118 11.01 2.67 1.01
C LEU A 118 11.89 2.77 2.24
N THR A 119 11.65 3.79 3.06
CA THR A 119 12.32 4.00 4.35
C THR A 119 11.28 4.04 5.47
N GLY A 120 11.54 3.34 6.54
CA GLY A 120 10.70 3.30 7.74
C GLY A 120 11.50 2.90 8.96
N ASP A 121 10.92 3.11 10.14
CA ASP A 121 11.53 2.74 11.40
C ASP A 121 11.47 1.23 11.63
N ALA A 122 12.45 0.72 12.38
CA ALA A 122 12.49 -0.65 12.83
C ALA A 122 12.99 -0.72 14.29
N ALA A 123 12.27 -1.45 15.12
CA ALA A 123 12.65 -1.68 16.52
C ALA A 123 12.59 -3.15 16.86
N ALA A 124 13.63 -3.65 17.57
CA ALA A 124 13.61 -4.99 18.12
C ALA A 124 12.64 -5.03 19.30
N THR A 125 11.60 -5.85 19.21
CA THR A 125 10.59 -6.01 20.28
C THR A 125 10.93 -7.14 21.23
N PHE A 126 11.56 -8.22 20.74
CA PHE A 126 12.05 -9.34 21.54
C PHE A 126 13.13 -10.12 20.78
N SER A 127 13.85 -10.98 21.49
CA SER A 127 14.72 -12.00 20.91
C SER A 127 14.37 -13.37 21.49
N GLY A 128 14.53 -14.42 20.71
CA GLY A 128 14.19 -15.78 21.13
C GLY A 128 14.78 -16.83 20.21
N THR A 129 14.60 -18.11 20.60
CA THR A 129 14.99 -19.25 19.77
C THR A 129 13.77 -20.04 19.38
N VAL A 130 13.69 -20.42 18.09
CA VAL A 130 12.65 -21.31 17.57
C VAL A 130 13.25 -22.60 17.04
N LEU A 131 12.61 -23.73 17.37
CA LEU A 131 12.97 -25.02 16.79
C LEU A 131 12.26 -25.18 15.44
N ILE A 132 13.04 -25.22 14.38
CA ILE A 132 12.53 -25.48 13.05
C ILE A 132 12.62 -26.98 12.80
N GLN A 133 11.48 -27.66 12.73
CA GLN A 133 11.44 -29.05 12.26
C GLN A 133 11.67 -29.08 10.76
N PRO A 134 12.56 -29.95 10.23
CA PRO A 134 12.72 -30.06 8.77
C PRO A 134 11.39 -30.48 8.16
N CYS A 135 10.97 -29.74 7.13
CA CYS A 135 9.78 -30.07 6.35
C CYS A 135 9.97 -31.49 5.79
N LYS A 136 9.06 -32.42 6.12
CA LYS A 136 9.07 -33.71 5.45
C LYS A 136 8.85 -33.46 3.96
N ALA A 137 9.83 -33.82 3.15
CA ALA A 137 9.67 -33.76 1.69
C ALA A 137 8.36 -34.45 1.31
N PRO A 138 7.55 -33.85 0.40
CA PRO A 138 6.36 -34.54 -0.06
C PRO A 138 6.77 -35.90 -0.60
N ARG A 139 6.14 -36.97 -0.08
CA ARG A 139 6.37 -38.33 -0.60
C ARG A 139 6.02 -38.26 -2.08
N GLY A 140 7.00 -38.64 -2.92
CA GLY A 140 6.85 -38.57 -4.36
C GLY A 140 5.56 -39.26 -4.79
N VAL A 141 4.80 -38.56 -5.61
CA VAL A 141 3.74 -39.19 -6.43
C VAL A 141 4.49 -39.98 -7.48
N VAL A 142 4.38 -41.30 -7.38
CA VAL A 142 4.79 -42.25 -8.42
C VAL A 142 3.74 -42.23 -9.52
#